data_50cbd00e1effb25bb564185f22f7533e
#
_entry.id   50cbd00e1effb25bb564185f22f7533e
#
_cell.length_a   1.000
_cell.length_b   1.000
_cell.length_c   1.000
_cell.angle_alpha   90.00
_cell.angle_beta   90.00
_cell.angle_gamma   90.00
#
_symmetry.space_group_name_H-M   'P 1'
#
loop_
_entity.id
_entity.type
_entity.pdbx_description
1 polymer ?
#
loop_
_entity_poly.entity_id
_entity_poly.type
_entity_poly.pdbx_seq_one_letter_code
_entity_poly.pdbx_strand_id
1 'polypeptide(L)'
;MYEFTAAQQKKALFWLVLFHIFIIAASNYLVQFPFQIFGIFTTWGAFSFPFIFLATDLTVRIFGAPLARRIIFWVMLPALLLSYVFSVLFHEGNWTGWASLTEFNIFVGRIALASFSAYALGQILDIFVFNRLRRLKSWWVAPTASTVVGNALDTLVFFAVAFYASNDEFMAANWQGIAFVDYLFKLTICTLFFLPAYGIVLSILTKKLTSLNVRQEMPESVLAK
;
A
#
# COMPACT_ATOMS: atom_id res chain seq x y z
N MET A 1 5.68 23.64 7.78
CA MET A 1 5.89 22.19 7.98
C MET A 1 5.43 21.93 9.39
N TYR A 2 4.57 20.96 9.63
CA TYR A 2 4.11 20.68 10.99
C TYR A 2 5.28 20.14 11.83
N GLU A 3 5.42 20.62 13.06
CA GLU A 3 6.40 20.11 14.01
C GLU A 3 5.74 19.04 14.89
N PHE A 4 6.33 17.86 14.93
CA PHE A 4 5.83 16.74 15.72
C PHE A 4 6.88 16.33 16.75
N THR A 5 6.43 16.09 17.96
CA THR A 5 7.29 15.52 19.01
C THR A 5 7.70 14.09 18.66
N ALA A 6 8.81 13.63 19.23
CA ALA A 6 9.27 12.24 19.05
C ALA A 6 8.20 11.21 19.48
N ALA A 7 7.42 11.51 20.53
CA ALA A 7 6.33 10.66 20.99
C ALA A 7 5.19 10.58 19.97
N GLN A 8 4.81 11.71 19.36
CA GLN A 8 3.78 11.76 18.30
C GLN A 8 4.23 10.97 17.05
N GLN A 9 5.49 11.13 16.64
CA GLN A 9 6.04 10.37 15.51
C GLN A 9 6.08 8.87 15.79
N LYS A 10 6.46 8.46 17.00
CA LYS A 10 6.46 7.05 17.41
C LYS A 10 5.05 6.45 17.41
N LYS A 11 4.07 7.20 17.92
CA LYS A 11 2.66 6.78 17.91
C LYS A 11 2.11 6.67 16.49
N ALA A 12 2.42 7.64 15.62
CA ALA A 12 2.04 7.61 14.21
C ALA A 12 2.69 6.40 13.50
N LEU A 13 3.99 6.16 13.70
CA LEU A 13 4.71 5.02 13.17
C LEU A 13 4.00 3.71 13.54
N PHE A 14 3.69 3.50 14.81
CA PHE A 14 3.04 2.27 15.30
C PHE A 14 1.70 2.01 14.59
N TRP A 15 0.80 3.00 14.57
CA TRP A 15 -0.51 2.84 13.95
C TRP A 15 -0.45 2.68 12.44
N LEU A 16 0.46 3.39 11.77
CA LEU A 16 0.63 3.28 10.33
C LEU A 16 1.25 1.92 9.93
N VAL A 17 2.18 1.40 10.71
CA VAL A 17 2.72 0.04 10.52
C VAL A 17 1.61 -1.00 10.65
N LEU A 18 0.79 -0.93 11.71
CA LEU A 18 -0.34 -1.85 11.88
C LEU A 18 -1.35 -1.74 10.73
N PHE A 19 -1.66 -0.52 10.29
CA PHE A 19 -2.55 -0.29 9.17
C PHE A 19 -2.03 -0.93 7.87
N HIS A 20 -0.74 -0.74 7.56
CA HIS A 20 -0.14 -1.34 6.36
C HIS A 20 -0.15 -2.87 6.44
N ILE A 21 0.23 -3.45 7.57
CA ILE A 21 0.20 -4.91 7.77
C ILE A 21 -1.23 -5.44 7.59
N PHE A 22 -2.22 -4.78 8.18
CA PHE A 22 -3.63 -5.16 8.04
C PHE A 22 -4.10 -5.10 6.58
N ILE A 23 -3.80 -4.01 5.86
CA ILE A 23 -4.19 -3.86 4.46
C ILE A 23 -3.49 -4.90 3.57
N ILE A 24 -2.20 -5.17 3.79
CA ILE A 24 -1.47 -6.20 3.03
C ILE A 24 -2.08 -7.58 3.27
N ALA A 25 -2.35 -7.94 4.52
CA ALA A 25 -2.98 -9.22 4.86
C ALA A 25 -4.38 -9.34 4.24
N ALA A 26 -5.21 -8.29 4.36
CA ALA A 26 -6.54 -8.23 3.77
C ALA A 26 -6.48 -8.32 2.23
N SER A 27 -5.55 -7.59 1.58
CA SER A 27 -5.40 -7.62 0.13
C SER A 27 -4.99 -9.00 -0.38
N ASN A 28 -4.06 -9.67 0.31
CA ASN A 28 -3.63 -11.02 -0.06
C ASN A 28 -4.73 -12.07 0.12
N TYR A 29 -5.60 -11.89 1.11
CA TYR A 29 -6.79 -12.71 1.25
C TYR A 29 -7.80 -12.40 0.14
N LEU A 30 -8.09 -11.14 -0.12
CA LEU A 30 -9.07 -10.68 -1.10
C LEU A 30 -8.66 -10.97 -2.56
N VAL A 31 -7.37 -11.12 -2.83
CA VAL A 31 -6.87 -11.54 -4.15
C VAL A 31 -7.37 -12.94 -4.55
N GLN A 32 -7.72 -13.80 -3.58
CA GLN A 32 -8.26 -15.13 -3.84
C GLN A 32 -9.71 -15.12 -4.38
N PHE A 33 -10.39 -13.95 -4.34
CA PHE A 33 -11.78 -13.80 -4.80
C PHE A 33 -11.80 -13.00 -6.11
N PRO A 34 -11.71 -13.68 -7.26
CA PRO A 34 -11.85 -13.02 -8.55
C PRO A 34 -13.30 -12.64 -8.82
N PHE A 35 -13.48 -11.57 -9.56
CA PHE A 35 -14.77 -11.17 -10.12
C PHE A 35 -14.56 -10.56 -11.50
N GLN A 36 -15.65 -10.37 -12.25
CA GLN A 36 -15.59 -9.87 -13.60
C GLN A 36 -16.36 -8.56 -13.74
N ILE A 37 -15.72 -7.54 -14.34
CA ILE A 37 -16.35 -6.27 -14.71
C ILE A 37 -16.12 -6.05 -16.21
N PHE A 38 -17.19 -5.87 -16.98
CA PHE A 38 -17.14 -5.64 -18.43
C PHE A 38 -16.28 -6.64 -19.21
N GLY A 39 -16.30 -7.93 -18.80
CA GLY A 39 -15.51 -8.97 -19.43
C GLY A 39 -14.04 -9.05 -18.97
N ILE A 40 -13.58 -8.16 -18.09
CA ILE A 40 -12.23 -8.12 -17.54
C ILE A 40 -12.23 -8.78 -16.17
N PHE A 41 -11.39 -9.79 -15.98
CA PHE A 41 -11.19 -10.43 -14.69
C PHE A 41 -10.26 -9.57 -13.81
N THR A 42 -10.66 -9.38 -12.57
CA THR A 42 -9.87 -8.73 -11.51
C THR A 42 -10.17 -9.39 -10.18
N THR A 43 -9.59 -8.90 -9.09
CA THR A 43 -9.80 -9.43 -7.75
C THR A 43 -10.19 -8.32 -6.78
N TRP A 44 -10.86 -8.68 -5.68
CA TRP A 44 -11.17 -7.71 -4.62
C TRP A 44 -9.91 -7.10 -3.98
N GLY A 45 -8.78 -7.78 -4.06
CA GLY A 45 -7.48 -7.25 -3.63
C GLY A 45 -7.07 -5.96 -4.36
N ALA A 46 -7.46 -5.80 -5.63
CA ALA A 46 -7.16 -4.60 -6.40
C ALA A 46 -7.78 -3.31 -5.81
N PHE A 47 -8.86 -3.42 -5.03
CA PHE A 47 -9.48 -2.28 -4.33
C PHE A 47 -8.86 -1.96 -2.98
N SER A 48 -8.30 -2.95 -2.30
CA SER A 48 -7.71 -2.74 -0.96
C SER A 48 -6.26 -2.26 -1.03
N PHE A 49 -5.49 -2.76 -1.97
CA PHE A 49 -4.06 -2.43 -2.10
C PHE A 49 -3.76 -0.93 -2.27
N PRO A 50 -4.53 -0.14 -3.04
CA PRO A 50 -4.30 1.30 -3.18
C PRO A 50 -4.39 2.10 -1.87
N PHE A 51 -5.01 1.59 -0.80
CA PHE A 51 -4.98 2.25 0.51
C PHE A 51 -3.57 2.38 1.07
N ILE A 52 -2.65 1.49 0.69
CA ILE A 52 -1.24 1.56 1.09
C ILE A 52 -0.59 2.81 0.49
N PHE A 53 -0.77 3.04 -0.81
CA PHE A 53 -0.24 4.23 -1.49
C PHE A 53 -0.83 5.51 -0.90
N LEU A 54 -2.15 5.55 -0.69
CA LEU A 54 -2.81 6.67 -0.03
C LEU A 54 -2.21 6.98 1.34
N ALA A 55 -2.00 5.97 2.18
CA ALA A 55 -1.42 6.13 3.51
C ALA A 55 0.05 6.59 3.45
N THR A 56 0.81 6.04 2.51
CA THR A 56 2.22 6.42 2.28
C THR A 56 2.33 7.87 1.83
N ASP A 57 1.55 8.27 0.83
CA ASP A 57 1.53 9.63 0.29
C ASP A 57 1.17 10.67 1.36
N LEU A 58 0.12 10.40 2.15
CA LEU A 58 -0.28 11.25 3.28
C LEU A 58 0.83 11.31 4.34
N THR A 59 1.49 10.19 4.61
CA THR A 59 2.63 10.14 5.54
C THR A 59 3.79 11.00 5.05
N VAL A 60 4.17 10.88 3.77
CA VAL A 60 5.24 11.70 3.20
C VAL A 60 4.87 13.19 3.20
N ARG A 61 3.61 13.50 2.94
CA ARG A 61 3.10 14.89 2.94
C ARG A 61 3.16 15.53 4.34
N ILE A 62 2.74 14.81 5.36
CA ILE A 62 2.55 15.32 6.72
C ILE A 62 3.83 15.20 7.55
N PHE A 63 4.44 14.00 7.57
CA PHE A 63 5.59 13.67 8.43
C PHE A 63 6.93 13.66 7.68
N GLY A 64 6.90 13.61 6.35
CA GLY A 64 8.08 13.51 5.51
C GLY A 64 8.52 12.08 5.18
N ALA A 65 9.37 11.97 4.16
CA ALA A 65 9.87 10.70 3.64
C ALA A 65 10.62 9.81 4.67
N PRO A 66 11.35 10.35 5.66
CA PRO A 66 12.03 9.49 6.65
C PRO A 66 11.07 8.61 7.45
N LEU A 67 9.90 9.12 7.86
CA LEU A 67 8.92 8.32 8.58
C LEU A 67 8.29 7.26 7.67
N ALA A 68 7.95 7.61 6.44
CA ALA A 68 7.40 6.66 5.47
C ALA A 68 8.36 5.49 5.20
N ARG A 69 9.67 5.75 5.03
CA ARG A 69 10.69 4.69 4.87
C ARG A 69 10.78 3.77 6.09
N ARG A 70 10.65 4.33 7.31
CA ARG A 70 10.63 3.52 8.54
C ARG A 70 9.40 2.62 8.60
N ILE A 71 8.23 3.09 8.13
CA ILE A 71 7.02 2.27 8.05
C ILE A 71 7.28 1.08 7.13
N ILE A 72 7.78 1.30 5.92
CA ILE A 72 8.09 0.23 4.98
C ILE A 72 9.02 -0.80 5.63
N PHE A 73 10.12 -0.35 6.24
CA PHE A 73 11.08 -1.23 6.90
C PHE A 73 10.43 -2.13 7.97
N TRP A 74 9.56 -1.57 8.82
CA TRP A 74 8.88 -2.33 9.88
C TRP A 74 7.75 -3.22 9.37
N VAL A 75 7.16 -2.88 8.22
CA VAL A 75 6.08 -3.65 7.60
C VAL A 75 6.60 -4.85 6.81
N MET A 76 7.77 -4.72 6.17
CA MET A 76 8.27 -5.68 5.18
C MET A 76 8.25 -7.13 5.68
N LEU A 77 8.92 -7.41 6.79
CA LEU A 77 9.08 -8.77 7.29
C LEU A 77 7.77 -9.36 7.86
N PRO A 78 7.03 -8.65 8.73
CA PRO A 78 5.74 -9.13 9.20
C PRO A 78 4.74 -9.35 8.07
N ALA A 79 4.70 -8.47 7.06
CA ALA A 79 3.80 -8.62 5.92
C ALA A 79 4.14 -9.85 5.07
N LEU A 80 5.43 -10.14 4.83
CA LEU A 80 5.87 -11.35 4.14
C LEU A 80 5.39 -12.60 4.86
N LEU A 81 5.64 -12.68 6.17
CA LEU A 81 5.26 -13.83 6.99
C LEU A 81 3.73 -14.02 7.03
N LEU A 82 3.00 -12.94 7.25
CA LEU A 82 1.54 -12.98 7.26
C LEU A 82 0.97 -13.37 5.91
N SER A 83 1.49 -12.81 4.81
CA SER A 83 1.07 -13.17 3.46
C SER A 83 1.23 -14.66 3.19
N TYR A 84 2.38 -15.23 3.55
CA TYR A 84 2.63 -16.66 3.41
C TYR A 84 1.65 -17.49 4.25
N VAL A 85 1.56 -17.18 5.55
CA VAL A 85 0.71 -17.93 6.49
C VAL A 85 -0.76 -17.88 6.05
N PHE A 86 -1.28 -16.69 5.73
CA PHE A 86 -2.67 -16.56 5.27
C PHE A 86 -2.92 -17.30 3.96
N SER A 87 -2.00 -17.21 2.99
CA SER A 87 -2.17 -17.90 1.70
C SER A 87 -2.07 -19.43 1.80
N VAL A 88 -1.34 -19.95 2.80
CA VAL A 88 -1.30 -21.39 3.07
C VAL A 88 -2.54 -21.85 3.83
N LEU A 89 -2.99 -21.08 4.84
CA LEU A 89 -4.13 -21.45 5.69
C LEU A 89 -5.49 -21.30 5.01
N PHE A 90 -5.59 -20.38 4.03
CA PHE A 90 -6.82 -20.11 3.31
C PHE A 90 -6.59 -20.24 1.82
N HIS A 91 -7.14 -21.29 1.24
CA HIS A 91 -7.11 -21.53 -0.21
C HIS A 91 -8.51 -21.34 -0.78
N GLU A 92 -8.66 -20.41 -1.73
CA GLU A 92 -9.97 -20.05 -2.31
C GLU A 92 -11.05 -19.76 -1.25
N GLY A 93 -10.65 -19.10 -0.15
CA GLY A 93 -11.56 -18.77 0.95
C GLY A 93 -11.84 -19.90 1.93
N ASN A 94 -11.36 -21.12 1.67
CA ASN A 94 -11.56 -22.27 2.54
C ASN A 94 -10.39 -22.44 3.51
N TRP A 95 -10.71 -22.78 4.75
CA TRP A 95 -9.71 -23.11 5.77
C TRP A 95 -9.09 -24.49 5.49
N THR A 96 -7.77 -24.53 5.25
CA THR A 96 -7.01 -25.75 4.95
C THR A 96 -6.48 -26.47 6.19
N GLY A 97 -6.56 -25.84 7.35
CA GLY A 97 -6.07 -26.38 8.62
C GLY A 97 -4.61 -26.06 8.94
N TRP A 98 -4.24 -26.18 10.22
CA TRP A 98 -2.87 -25.90 10.69
C TRP A 98 -1.82 -26.88 10.14
N ALA A 99 -2.24 -28.09 9.77
CA ALA A 99 -1.36 -29.09 9.19
C ALA A 99 -0.73 -28.64 7.86
N SER A 100 -1.39 -27.76 7.10
CA SER A 100 -0.85 -27.23 5.86
C SER A 100 0.40 -26.36 6.03
N LEU A 101 0.70 -25.89 7.24
CA LEU A 101 1.93 -25.15 7.57
C LEU A 101 3.13 -26.06 7.85
N THR A 102 2.94 -27.38 7.99
CA THR A 102 4.05 -28.33 8.29
C THR A 102 4.98 -28.55 7.11
N GLU A 103 4.50 -28.34 5.91
CA GLU A 103 5.29 -28.43 4.69
C GLU A 103 5.39 -27.05 4.00
N PHE A 104 6.60 -26.73 3.54
CA PHE A 104 6.80 -25.47 2.84
C PHE A 104 6.22 -25.53 1.42
N ASN A 105 5.20 -24.72 1.17
CA ASN A 105 4.61 -24.59 -0.15
C ASN A 105 5.45 -23.61 -1.01
N ILE A 106 6.23 -24.16 -1.94
CA ILE A 106 7.14 -23.38 -2.80
C ILE A 106 6.38 -22.37 -3.67
N PHE A 107 5.21 -22.75 -4.20
CA PHE A 107 4.40 -21.84 -5.03
C PHE A 107 3.90 -20.65 -4.22
N VAL A 108 3.31 -20.89 -3.05
CA VAL A 108 2.85 -19.84 -2.15
C VAL A 108 4.02 -18.98 -1.66
N GLY A 109 5.17 -19.61 -1.34
CA GLY A 109 6.40 -18.91 -0.96
C GLY A 109 6.88 -17.96 -2.04
N ARG A 110 6.82 -18.38 -3.30
CA ARG A 110 7.18 -17.56 -4.47
C ARG A 110 6.23 -16.36 -4.63
N ILE A 111 4.92 -16.56 -4.48
CA ILE A 111 3.93 -15.47 -4.52
C ILE A 111 4.14 -14.49 -3.36
N ALA A 112 4.40 -14.97 -2.15
CA ALA A 112 4.69 -14.12 -1.00
C ALA A 112 5.97 -13.29 -1.22
N LEU A 113 7.03 -13.89 -1.76
CA LEU A 113 8.27 -13.20 -2.11
C LEU A 113 8.04 -12.15 -3.22
N ALA A 114 7.22 -12.47 -4.22
CA ALA A 114 6.84 -11.54 -5.28
C ALA A 114 6.12 -10.30 -4.70
N SER A 115 5.11 -10.53 -3.84
CA SER A 115 4.39 -9.46 -3.15
C SER A 115 5.29 -8.60 -2.27
N PHE A 116 6.21 -9.23 -1.54
CA PHE A 116 7.19 -8.53 -0.72
C PHE A 116 8.12 -7.64 -1.55
N SER A 117 8.68 -8.18 -2.64
CA SER A 117 9.61 -7.45 -3.52
C SER A 117 8.91 -6.29 -4.23
N ALA A 118 7.70 -6.53 -4.73
CA ALA A 118 6.86 -5.53 -5.37
C ALA A 118 6.52 -4.39 -4.41
N TYR A 119 6.01 -4.72 -3.21
CA TYR A 119 5.70 -3.74 -2.17
C TYR A 119 6.94 -2.91 -1.82
N ALA A 120 8.08 -3.55 -1.53
CA ALA A 120 9.28 -2.83 -1.12
C ALA A 120 9.76 -1.86 -2.20
N LEU A 121 9.92 -2.32 -3.43
CA LEU A 121 10.43 -1.50 -4.54
C LEU A 121 9.41 -0.45 -4.98
N GLY A 122 8.13 -0.84 -5.10
CA GLY A 122 7.05 0.06 -5.46
C GLY A 122 6.91 1.22 -4.48
N GLN A 123 6.91 0.93 -3.17
CA GLN A 123 6.78 1.95 -2.12
C GLN A 123 8.02 2.85 -2.00
N ILE A 124 9.23 2.31 -2.17
CA ILE A 124 10.46 3.13 -2.16
C ILE A 124 10.43 4.12 -3.32
N LEU A 125 10.05 3.66 -4.51
CA LEU A 125 9.95 4.50 -5.71
C LEU A 125 8.83 5.53 -5.55
N ASP A 126 7.66 5.12 -5.04
CA ASP A 126 6.54 6.01 -4.73
C ASP A 126 6.96 7.15 -3.81
N ILE A 127 7.59 6.83 -2.67
CA ILE A 127 8.10 7.84 -1.73
C ILE A 127 9.11 8.77 -2.41
N PHE A 128 9.98 8.25 -3.25
CA PHE A 128 10.98 9.06 -3.95
C PHE A 128 10.30 10.07 -4.89
N VAL A 129 9.40 9.60 -5.75
CA VAL A 129 8.68 10.44 -6.72
C VAL A 129 7.80 11.46 -5.99
N PHE A 130 6.99 10.99 -5.02
CA PHE A 130 6.13 11.85 -4.24
C PHE A 130 6.91 12.95 -3.50
N ASN A 131 7.99 12.58 -2.79
CA ASN A 131 8.79 13.54 -2.03
C ASN A 131 9.45 14.60 -2.93
N ARG A 132 9.79 14.23 -4.17
CA ARG A 132 10.31 15.18 -5.16
C ARG A 132 9.26 16.18 -5.61
N LEU A 133 8.03 15.71 -5.84
CA LEU A 133 6.95 16.49 -6.45
C LEU A 133 6.03 17.19 -5.45
N ARG A 134 5.96 16.77 -4.18
CA ARG A 134 5.06 17.34 -3.17
C ARG A 134 5.24 18.83 -2.88
N ARG A 135 6.36 19.42 -3.34
CA ARG A 135 6.65 20.86 -3.20
C ARG A 135 6.00 21.71 -4.28
N LEU A 136 5.44 21.09 -5.32
CA LEU A 136 4.71 21.78 -6.37
C LEU A 136 3.41 22.38 -5.80
N LYS A 137 2.94 23.46 -6.41
CA LYS A 137 1.73 24.18 -5.98
C LYS A 137 0.47 23.31 -6.06
N SER A 138 0.40 22.46 -7.08
CA SER A 138 -0.75 21.57 -7.31
C SER A 138 -0.67 20.34 -6.40
N TRP A 139 -1.67 20.17 -5.55
CA TRP A 139 -1.72 19.07 -4.56
C TRP A 139 -1.82 17.69 -5.19
N TRP A 140 -2.42 17.57 -6.37
CA TRP A 140 -2.70 16.31 -7.05
C TRP A 140 -1.51 15.76 -7.87
N VAL A 141 -0.55 16.60 -8.26
CA VAL A 141 0.57 16.18 -9.14
C VAL A 141 1.44 15.13 -8.46
N ALA A 142 1.77 15.33 -7.19
CA ALA A 142 2.61 14.39 -6.46
C ALA A 142 1.94 13.00 -6.31
N PRO A 143 0.71 12.87 -5.77
CA PRO A 143 0.07 11.57 -5.63
C PRO A 143 -0.23 10.90 -6.98
N THR A 144 -0.56 11.66 -8.02
CA THR A 144 -0.79 11.08 -9.35
C THR A 144 0.50 10.50 -9.94
N ALA A 145 1.59 11.25 -9.93
CA ALA A 145 2.85 10.79 -10.50
C ALA A 145 3.46 9.63 -9.69
N SER A 146 3.41 9.69 -8.36
CA SER A 146 3.92 8.60 -7.51
C SER A 146 3.11 7.33 -7.71
N THR A 147 1.79 7.43 -7.77
CA THR A 147 0.88 6.31 -8.04
C THR A 147 1.15 5.66 -9.40
N VAL A 148 1.30 6.46 -10.47
CA VAL A 148 1.60 5.93 -11.82
C VAL A 148 2.90 5.14 -11.81
N VAL A 149 3.96 5.72 -11.29
CA VAL A 149 5.30 5.11 -11.31
C VAL A 149 5.42 3.98 -10.29
N GLY A 150 4.87 4.16 -9.09
CA GLY A 150 4.88 3.17 -8.02
C GLY A 150 4.10 1.89 -8.40
N ASN A 151 2.87 2.05 -8.92
CA ASN A 151 2.08 0.90 -9.40
C ASN A 151 2.71 0.19 -10.60
N ALA A 152 3.37 0.93 -11.52
CA ALA A 152 4.06 0.31 -12.64
C ALA A 152 5.16 -0.64 -12.15
N LEU A 153 6.01 -0.17 -11.23
CA LEU A 153 7.09 -0.98 -10.69
C LEU A 153 6.54 -2.14 -9.82
N ASP A 154 5.57 -1.86 -8.95
CA ASP A 154 4.90 -2.86 -8.13
C ASP A 154 4.35 -4.01 -8.98
N THR A 155 3.54 -3.69 -9.99
CA THR A 155 2.94 -4.69 -10.87
C THR A 155 3.98 -5.46 -11.68
N LEU A 156 4.95 -4.77 -12.29
CA LEU A 156 6.00 -5.42 -13.06
C LEU A 156 6.81 -6.40 -12.21
N VAL A 157 7.25 -5.98 -11.02
CA VAL A 157 8.05 -6.81 -10.11
C VAL A 157 7.24 -7.99 -9.61
N PHE A 158 5.98 -7.75 -9.21
CA PHE A 158 5.10 -8.85 -8.75
C PHE A 158 4.97 -9.93 -9.82
N PHE A 159 4.50 -9.58 -11.00
CA PHE A 159 4.24 -10.56 -12.06
C PHE A 159 5.53 -11.23 -12.56
N ALA A 160 6.63 -10.49 -12.67
CA ALA A 160 7.91 -11.05 -13.06
C ALA A 160 8.42 -12.08 -12.03
N VAL A 161 8.42 -11.76 -10.74
CA VAL A 161 8.90 -12.68 -9.69
C VAL A 161 7.94 -13.85 -9.51
N ALA A 162 6.63 -13.63 -9.56
CA ALA A 162 5.64 -14.66 -9.35
C ALA A 162 5.59 -15.68 -10.50
N PHE A 163 5.61 -15.21 -11.76
CA PHE A 163 5.19 -16.02 -12.89
C PHE A 163 6.24 -16.21 -13.98
N TYR A 164 7.31 -15.41 -14.05
CA TYR A 164 8.36 -15.67 -15.02
C TYR A 164 9.00 -17.03 -14.79
N ALA A 165 8.97 -17.90 -15.82
CA ALA A 165 9.43 -19.29 -15.74
C ALA A 165 8.84 -20.06 -14.53
N SER A 166 7.56 -19.88 -14.23
CA SER A 166 6.85 -20.64 -13.20
C SER A 166 6.36 -21.98 -13.74
N ASN A 167 5.97 -22.88 -12.83
CA ASN A 167 5.37 -24.17 -13.19
C ASN A 167 3.91 -24.04 -13.72
N ASP A 168 3.30 -22.87 -13.58
CA ASP A 168 2.04 -22.53 -14.21
C ASP A 168 2.33 -22.06 -15.65
N GLU A 169 2.16 -22.96 -16.60
CA GLU A 169 2.48 -22.73 -18.02
C GLU A 169 1.66 -21.56 -18.60
N PHE A 170 0.39 -21.42 -18.23
CA PHE A 170 -0.47 -20.36 -18.73
C PHE A 170 0.03 -19.01 -18.23
N MET A 171 0.29 -18.87 -16.91
CA MET A 171 0.79 -17.64 -16.33
C MET A 171 2.22 -17.33 -16.82
N ALA A 172 3.08 -18.34 -16.94
CA ALA A 172 4.44 -18.15 -17.45
C ALA A 172 4.47 -17.60 -18.90
N ALA A 173 3.52 -18.03 -19.73
CA ALA A 173 3.41 -17.56 -21.11
C ALA A 173 2.76 -16.17 -21.26
N ASN A 174 1.84 -15.79 -20.34
CA ASN A 174 0.96 -14.63 -20.52
C ASN A 174 1.15 -13.53 -19.48
N TRP A 175 2.05 -13.68 -18.50
CA TRP A 175 2.18 -12.76 -17.36
C TRP A 175 2.34 -11.30 -17.76
N GLN A 176 3.02 -10.99 -18.85
CA GLN A 176 3.26 -9.61 -19.30
C GLN A 176 1.94 -8.92 -19.71
N GLY A 177 1.11 -9.62 -20.48
CA GLY A 177 -0.20 -9.09 -20.90
C GLY A 177 -1.14 -8.92 -19.71
N ILE A 178 -1.15 -9.90 -18.79
CA ILE A 178 -1.95 -9.86 -17.57
C ILE A 178 -1.48 -8.73 -16.66
N ALA A 179 -0.15 -8.56 -16.50
CA ALA A 179 0.42 -7.46 -15.73
C ALA A 179 0.03 -6.08 -16.29
N PHE A 180 0.04 -5.94 -17.61
CA PHE A 180 -0.37 -4.68 -18.23
C PHE A 180 -1.84 -4.35 -17.98
N VAL A 181 -2.74 -5.32 -18.09
CA VAL A 181 -4.16 -5.16 -17.77
C VAL A 181 -4.38 -4.82 -16.30
N ASP A 182 -3.72 -5.54 -15.37
CA ASP A 182 -3.76 -5.27 -13.94
C ASP A 182 -3.29 -3.85 -13.60
N TYR A 183 -2.20 -3.42 -14.23
CA TYR A 183 -1.68 -2.06 -14.08
C TYR A 183 -2.71 -1.00 -14.52
N LEU A 184 -3.30 -1.15 -15.71
CA LEU A 184 -4.31 -0.21 -16.20
C LEU A 184 -5.54 -0.17 -15.28
N PHE A 185 -5.97 -1.32 -14.77
CA PHE A 185 -7.07 -1.41 -13.82
C PHE A 185 -6.73 -0.68 -12.52
N LYS A 186 -5.56 -0.93 -11.94
CA LYS A 186 -5.07 -0.22 -10.74
C LYS A 186 -5.01 1.28 -10.95
N LEU A 187 -4.50 1.75 -12.09
CA LEU A 187 -4.47 3.18 -12.42
C LEU A 187 -5.86 3.79 -12.48
N THR A 188 -6.81 3.09 -13.09
CA THR A 188 -8.20 3.54 -13.18
C THR A 188 -8.82 3.70 -11.79
N ILE A 189 -8.69 2.68 -10.94
CA ILE A 189 -9.16 2.73 -9.55
C ILE A 189 -8.48 3.86 -8.77
N CYS A 190 -7.15 3.97 -8.87
CA CYS A 190 -6.40 5.02 -8.17
C CYS A 190 -6.83 6.43 -8.61
N THR A 191 -7.03 6.64 -9.90
CA THR A 191 -7.41 7.96 -10.43
C THR A 191 -8.86 8.34 -10.06
N LEU A 192 -9.79 7.39 -10.16
CA LEU A 192 -11.22 7.67 -9.96
C LEU A 192 -11.61 7.73 -8.48
N PHE A 193 -10.98 6.92 -7.62
CA PHE A 193 -11.38 6.80 -6.21
C PHE A 193 -10.32 7.34 -5.26
N PHE A 194 -9.05 6.94 -5.43
CA PHE A 194 -8.03 7.24 -4.43
C PHE A 194 -7.45 8.65 -4.54
N LEU A 195 -7.35 9.22 -5.73
CA LEU A 195 -6.92 10.60 -5.89
C LEU A 195 -7.94 11.60 -5.30
N PRO A 196 -9.26 11.49 -5.55
CA PRO A 196 -10.24 12.29 -4.83
C PRO A 196 -10.24 12.04 -3.32
N ALA A 197 -10.15 10.78 -2.87
CA ALA A 197 -10.06 10.44 -1.45
C ALA A 197 -8.83 11.07 -0.79
N TYR A 198 -7.67 11.06 -1.45
CA TYR A 198 -6.47 11.75 -0.98
C TYR A 198 -6.72 13.24 -0.76
N GLY A 199 -7.35 13.93 -1.71
CA GLY A 199 -7.68 15.35 -1.59
C GLY A 199 -8.60 15.65 -0.41
N ILE A 200 -9.64 14.84 -0.21
CA ILE A 200 -10.60 14.97 0.91
C ILE A 200 -9.87 14.74 2.25
N VAL A 201 -9.17 13.62 2.39
CA VAL A 201 -8.46 13.27 3.64
C VAL A 201 -7.37 14.28 3.95
N LEU A 202 -6.61 14.73 2.96
CA LEU A 202 -5.61 15.78 3.13
C LEU A 202 -6.25 17.08 3.65
N SER A 203 -7.38 17.50 3.09
CA SER A 203 -8.09 18.70 3.55
C SER A 203 -8.53 18.58 5.02
N ILE A 204 -9.12 17.43 5.40
CA ILE A 204 -9.56 17.17 6.78
C ILE A 204 -8.37 17.17 7.74
N LEU A 205 -7.30 16.45 7.40
CA LEU A 205 -6.10 16.36 8.25
C LEU A 205 -5.42 17.72 8.40
N THR A 206 -5.29 18.48 7.32
CA THR A 206 -4.69 19.81 7.35
C THR A 206 -5.47 20.74 8.26
N LYS A 207 -6.80 20.80 8.13
CA LYS A 207 -7.67 21.60 9.01
C LYS A 207 -7.49 21.22 10.48
N LYS A 208 -7.51 19.92 10.79
CA LYS A 208 -7.35 19.40 12.15
C LYS A 208 -5.96 19.72 12.73
N LEU A 209 -4.89 19.56 11.95
CA LEU A 209 -3.54 19.87 12.40
C LEU A 209 -3.33 21.37 12.63
N THR A 210 -3.87 22.21 11.75
CA THR A 210 -3.83 23.67 11.93
C THR A 210 -4.55 24.09 13.20
N SER A 211 -5.75 23.55 13.47
CA SER A 211 -6.48 23.84 14.70
C SER A 211 -5.77 23.41 15.98
N LEU A 212 -5.03 22.29 15.94
CA LEU A 212 -4.24 21.81 17.06
C LEU A 212 -3.01 22.70 17.31
N ASN A 213 -2.31 23.14 16.27
CA ASN A 213 -1.16 24.05 16.39
C ASN A 213 -1.59 25.41 16.94
N VAL A 214 -2.69 25.97 16.43
CA VAL A 214 -3.25 27.24 16.97
C VAL A 214 -3.60 27.08 18.45
N ARG A 215 -4.12 25.95 18.87
CA ARG A 215 -4.45 25.68 20.27
C ARG A 215 -3.20 25.58 21.18
N GLN A 216 -2.08 25.06 20.63
CA GLN A 216 -0.80 25.01 21.38
C GLN A 216 -0.11 26.36 21.50
N GLU A 217 -0.34 27.27 20.56
CA GLU A 217 0.22 28.63 20.58
C GLU A 217 -0.60 29.61 21.43
N MET A 218 -1.82 29.23 21.85
CA MET A 218 -2.64 30.10 22.72
C MET A 218 -2.19 29.98 24.16
N PRO A 219 -2.03 31.15 24.89
CA PRO A 219 -1.71 31.16 26.32
C PRO A 219 -2.78 30.41 27.13
N GLU A 220 -2.34 29.69 28.17
CA GLU A 220 -3.26 28.91 29.04
C GLU A 220 -4.41 29.76 29.63
N SER A 221 -4.19 31.07 29.81
CA SER A 221 -5.20 32.03 30.29
C SER A 221 -6.40 32.22 29.34
N VAL A 222 -6.27 31.85 28.07
CA VAL A 222 -7.33 31.91 27.05
C VAL A 222 -8.06 30.58 26.93
N LEU A 223 -7.42 29.47 27.32
CA LEU A 223 -7.98 28.10 27.25
C LEU A 223 -8.86 27.74 28.47
N ALA A 224 -8.78 28.57 29.54
CA ALA A 224 -9.49 28.39 30.82
C ALA A 224 -10.84 29.14 30.90
N LYS A 225 -11.27 29.77 29.82
CA LYS A 225 -12.59 30.44 29.71
C LYS A 225 -13.45 29.65 28.70
#